data_c1dd83dae0f1e0b4c612c66920c6e70e
#
_entry.id   c1dd83dae0f1e0b4c612c66920c6e70e
#
_cell.length_a   1.000
_cell.length_b   1.000
_cell.length_c   1.000
_cell.angle_alpha   90.00
_cell.angle_beta   90.00
_cell.angle_gamma   90.00
#
_symmetry.space_group_name_H-M   'P 1'
#
loop_
_entity.id
_entity.type
_entity.pdbx_description
1 polymer ?
#
loop_
_entity_poly.entity_id
_entity_poly.type
_entity_poly.pdbx_seq_one_letter_code
_entity_poly.pdbx_strand_id
1 'polypeptide(L)'
;MEKPQYYSITVKKMNILTRHTDWLYRTQDLYNQILEFYYNLYLDTFQDGRPGSMEALRTLEKLTIPGRDRQPVQYPLPWQKVPLYFRRAAINSAIAVASSYLSREKQKIRSTSFTESVTCYKGMYRDFEGNAITLKIWTGEKWLWNRIKLRGNTIPEEGQMMSPSIVLKKTGPELHIPWKTFVKDGRTAKERMAAGEKICAVTFTNQDALTVCCVLNSDGAKENVFFVRGGAEYAHRCRQVTDKIKKSEASGSSGSSAIPNSRYWMKLKNLNDFYSHSISRQVINYTIKQGAKMIVLPEYEKEYSRILMSKAGNFSPIHLSTAIREKIKYKAWQEGLVVVELQQHNISSTCAACGASLHKKGQNFVCKNGHQGNYYLNASWNLGLKCICGFQPKEPRTSD
;
A
#
# COMPACT_ATOMS: atom_id res chain seq x y z
N MET A 1 9.03 18.14 26.64
CA MET A 1 8.49 17.90 25.28
C MET A 1 8.21 16.42 25.14
N GLU A 2 6.96 16.03 24.89
CA GLU A 2 6.64 14.65 24.56
C GLU A 2 7.37 14.25 23.26
N LYS A 3 7.98 13.06 23.27
CA LYS A 3 8.63 12.53 22.04
C LYS A 3 7.58 12.37 20.96
N PRO A 4 7.86 12.72 19.71
CA PRO A 4 6.91 12.54 18.62
C PRO A 4 6.51 11.07 18.54
N GLN A 5 5.21 10.81 18.61
CA GLN A 5 4.68 9.45 18.50
C GLN A 5 4.52 9.08 17.04
N TYR A 6 5.25 8.08 16.60
CA TYR A 6 5.14 7.52 15.25
C TYR A 6 4.14 6.37 15.23
N TYR A 7 3.43 6.21 14.12
CA TYR A 7 2.43 5.14 13.99
C TYR A 7 2.38 4.58 12.56
N SER A 8 1.91 3.37 12.47
CA SER A 8 1.58 2.69 11.22
C SER A 8 0.08 2.42 11.17
N ILE A 9 -0.52 2.56 10.00
CA ILE A 9 -1.92 2.24 9.77
C ILE A 9 -2.00 1.05 8.82
N THR A 10 -2.68 -0.01 9.27
CA THR A 10 -2.97 -1.18 8.45
C THR A 10 -4.47 -1.37 8.31
N VAL A 11 -4.94 -1.74 7.13
CA VAL A 11 -6.36 -2.02 6.92
C VAL A 11 -6.62 -3.51 7.11
N LYS A 12 -7.40 -3.85 8.13
CA LYS A 12 -7.90 -5.21 8.36
C LYS A 12 -9.21 -5.38 7.61
N LYS A 13 -9.25 -6.31 6.66
CA LYS A 13 -10.44 -6.60 5.84
C LYS A 13 -11.15 -7.80 6.43
N MET A 14 -12.43 -7.61 6.79
CA MET A 14 -13.25 -8.64 7.40
C MET A 14 -14.57 -8.78 6.65
N ASN A 15 -14.99 -10.01 6.39
CA ASN A 15 -16.29 -10.27 5.77
C ASN A 15 -17.41 -9.96 6.76
N ILE A 16 -18.42 -9.24 6.32
CA ILE A 16 -19.63 -8.96 7.08
C ILE A 16 -20.59 -10.16 6.95
N LEU A 17 -20.98 -10.71 8.09
CA LEU A 17 -21.97 -11.79 8.16
C LEU A 17 -23.28 -11.23 8.70
N THR A 18 -24.23 -10.96 7.82
CA THR A 18 -25.57 -10.44 8.16
C THR A 18 -26.63 -11.06 7.29
N ARG A 19 -27.87 -11.14 7.82
CA ARG A 19 -29.07 -11.51 7.05
C ARG A 19 -29.66 -10.31 6.30
N HIS A 20 -29.28 -9.08 6.70
CA HIS A 20 -29.80 -7.82 6.17
C HIS A 20 -28.79 -7.15 5.23
N THR A 21 -28.34 -7.86 4.21
CA THR A 21 -27.40 -7.32 3.23
C THR A 21 -28.00 -6.16 2.43
N ASP A 22 -29.30 -6.19 2.18
CA ASP A 22 -30.05 -5.13 1.52
C ASP A 22 -29.94 -3.77 2.26
N TRP A 23 -29.92 -3.77 3.60
CA TRP A 23 -29.72 -2.55 4.37
C TRP A 23 -28.35 -1.91 4.15
N LEU A 24 -27.32 -2.74 3.91
CA LEU A 24 -25.99 -2.23 3.59
C LEU A 24 -25.97 -1.53 2.22
N TYR A 25 -26.64 -2.10 1.23
CA TYR A 25 -26.82 -1.46 -0.09
C TYR A 25 -27.61 -0.16 0.02
N ARG A 26 -28.76 -0.15 0.71
CA ARG A 26 -29.54 1.07 0.95
C ARG A 26 -28.75 2.14 1.71
N THR A 27 -27.87 1.73 2.63
CA THR A 27 -26.98 2.64 3.35
C THR A 27 -25.94 3.26 2.39
N GLN A 28 -25.37 2.45 1.49
CA GLN A 28 -24.43 2.94 0.48
C GLN A 28 -25.11 3.86 -0.53
N ASP A 29 -26.29 3.51 -1.01
CA ASP A 29 -27.05 4.34 -1.94
C ASP A 29 -27.35 5.73 -1.34
N LEU A 30 -27.84 5.78 -0.12
CA LEU A 30 -28.05 7.05 0.58
C LEU A 30 -26.74 7.83 0.76
N TYR A 31 -25.65 7.13 1.11
CA TYR A 31 -24.33 7.76 1.24
C TYR A 31 -23.88 8.40 -0.06
N ASN A 32 -24.01 7.69 -1.18
CA ASN A 32 -23.60 8.18 -2.48
C ASN A 32 -24.50 9.30 -3.01
N GLN A 33 -25.80 9.28 -2.74
CA GLN A 33 -26.69 10.40 -3.05
C GLN A 33 -26.28 11.68 -2.29
N ILE A 34 -25.98 11.56 -1.00
CA ILE A 34 -25.51 12.69 -0.19
C ILE A 34 -24.13 13.17 -0.69
N LEU A 35 -23.22 12.23 -1.04
CA LEU A 35 -21.93 12.55 -1.60
C LEU A 35 -22.07 13.31 -2.92
N GLU A 36 -22.94 12.86 -3.83
CA GLU A 36 -23.20 13.52 -5.12
C GLU A 36 -23.74 14.94 -4.92
N PHE A 37 -24.67 15.13 -4.02
CA PHE A 37 -25.19 16.45 -3.67
C PHE A 37 -24.07 17.39 -3.23
N TYR A 38 -23.22 16.98 -2.29
CA TYR A 38 -22.12 17.79 -1.81
C TYR A 38 -20.96 17.93 -2.80
N TYR A 39 -20.75 16.95 -3.67
CA TYR A 39 -19.78 17.05 -4.77
C TYR A 39 -20.14 18.18 -5.74
N ASN A 40 -21.40 18.23 -6.16
CA ASN A 40 -21.88 19.28 -7.05
C ASN A 40 -21.83 20.65 -6.34
N LEU A 41 -22.33 20.72 -5.11
CA LEU A 41 -22.28 21.93 -4.30
C LEU A 41 -20.84 22.45 -4.08
N TYR A 42 -19.88 21.56 -3.85
CA TYR A 42 -18.46 21.92 -3.73
C TYR A 42 -17.94 22.54 -5.03
N LEU A 43 -18.20 21.92 -6.17
CA LEU A 43 -17.75 22.43 -7.47
C LEU A 43 -18.37 23.78 -7.83
N ASP A 44 -19.62 24.02 -7.42
CA ASP A 44 -20.32 25.29 -7.67
C ASP A 44 -19.87 26.39 -6.69
N THR A 45 -19.49 26.02 -5.46
CA THR A 45 -19.08 26.98 -4.41
C THR A 45 -17.62 27.39 -4.55
N PHE A 46 -16.71 26.49 -4.97
CA PHE A 46 -15.27 26.72 -4.97
C PHE A 46 -14.69 26.69 -6.39
N GLN A 47 -15.22 27.53 -7.29
CA GLN A 47 -14.77 27.62 -8.68
C GLN A 47 -13.36 28.19 -8.79
N ASP A 48 -13.03 29.20 -7.98
CA ASP A 48 -11.80 29.98 -8.07
C ASP A 48 -10.73 29.63 -7.03
N GLY A 49 -10.98 28.65 -6.18
CA GLY A 49 -10.03 28.31 -5.11
C GLY A 49 -10.23 26.92 -4.51
N ARG A 50 -9.19 26.43 -3.84
CA ARG A 50 -9.22 25.15 -3.12
C ARG A 50 -9.04 25.40 -1.63
N PRO A 51 -10.12 25.53 -0.86
CA PRO A 51 -10.03 25.70 0.59
C PRO A 51 -9.47 24.44 1.25
N GLY A 52 -8.92 24.56 2.43
CA GLY A 52 -8.55 23.44 3.26
C GLY A 52 -9.77 22.56 3.57
N SER A 53 -9.59 21.25 3.72
CA SER A 53 -10.70 20.29 3.90
C SER A 53 -11.63 20.64 5.06
N MET A 54 -11.11 21.18 6.17
CA MET A 54 -11.92 21.61 7.32
C MET A 54 -12.74 22.88 7.04
N GLU A 55 -12.18 23.79 6.29
CA GLU A 55 -12.88 25.01 5.86
C GLU A 55 -14.00 24.66 4.88
N ALA A 56 -13.70 23.84 3.86
CA ALA A 56 -14.70 23.33 2.93
C ALA A 56 -15.86 22.63 3.66
N LEU A 57 -15.55 21.72 4.61
CA LEU A 57 -16.56 21.04 5.40
C LEU A 57 -17.48 22.02 6.13
N ARG A 58 -16.92 23.03 6.83
CA ARG A 58 -17.68 24.03 7.59
C ARG A 58 -18.53 24.89 6.67
N THR A 59 -18.01 25.30 5.52
CA THR A 59 -18.75 26.10 4.54
C THR A 59 -19.93 25.32 3.97
N LEU A 60 -19.71 24.06 3.53
CA LEU A 60 -20.77 23.21 3.01
C LEU A 60 -21.84 22.88 4.05
N GLU A 61 -21.46 22.64 5.32
CA GLU A 61 -22.44 22.48 6.41
C GLU A 61 -23.25 23.75 6.63
N LYS A 62 -22.63 24.94 6.63
CA LYS A 62 -23.32 26.23 6.82
C LYS A 62 -24.32 26.51 5.70
N LEU A 63 -23.99 26.13 4.46
CA LEU A 63 -24.88 26.31 3.30
C LEU A 63 -26.11 25.38 3.31
N THR A 64 -26.03 24.26 4.01
CA THR A 64 -27.04 23.18 3.90
C THR A 64 -27.79 22.87 5.19
N ILE A 65 -27.31 23.32 6.35
CA ILE A 65 -27.89 23.00 7.66
C ILE A 65 -28.25 24.31 8.38
N PRO A 66 -29.51 24.46 8.79
CA PRO A 66 -29.94 25.62 9.59
C PRO A 66 -29.10 25.75 10.86
N GLY A 67 -28.69 26.97 11.17
CA GLY A 67 -28.03 27.32 12.41
C GLY A 67 -28.99 27.23 13.63
N ARG A 68 -28.49 27.67 14.80
CA ARG A 68 -29.30 27.72 16.03
C ARG A 68 -30.53 28.65 15.93
N ASP A 69 -30.40 29.68 15.11
CA ASP A 69 -31.44 30.66 14.78
C ASP A 69 -32.51 30.13 13.84
N ARG A 70 -32.36 28.90 13.34
CA ARG A 70 -33.31 28.22 12.42
C ARG A 70 -33.61 29.00 11.13
N GLN A 71 -32.73 29.94 10.73
CA GLN A 71 -32.88 30.65 9.47
C GLN A 71 -32.84 29.68 8.29
N PRO A 72 -33.58 29.92 7.20
CA PRO A 72 -33.52 29.16 5.98
C PRO A 72 -32.10 29.10 5.43
N VAL A 73 -31.66 27.94 4.95
CA VAL A 73 -30.37 27.77 4.31
C VAL A 73 -30.50 27.85 2.79
N GLN A 74 -29.43 28.21 2.14
CA GLN A 74 -29.40 28.39 0.69
C GLN A 74 -29.66 27.08 -0.08
N TYR A 75 -29.12 25.96 0.42
CA TYR A 75 -29.24 24.64 -0.21
C TYR A 75 -29.74 23.60 0.82
N PRO A 76 -31.06 23.56 1.11
CA PRO A 76 -31.59 22.62 2.09
C PRO A 76 -31.40 21.17 1.63
N LEU A 77 -31.07 20.29 2.59
CA LEU A 77 -30.93 18.86 2.29
C LEU A 77 -32.31 18.24 1.95
N PRO A 78 -32.39 17.45 0.87
CA PRO A 78 -33.62 16.75 0.51
C PRO A 78 -33.96 15.57 1.45
N TRP A 79 -32.98 15.13 2.26
CA TRP A 79 -33.17 14.01 3.20
C TRP A 79 -33.43 14.50 4.62
N GLN A 80 -34.41 13.92 5.26
CA GLN A 80 -34.67 14.17 6.67
C GLN A 80 -33.92 13.20 7.58
N LYS A 81 -33.58 13.64 8.81
CA LYS A 81 -32.97 12.78 9.87
C LYS A 81 -31.71 12.06 9.52
N VAL A 82 -30.84 12.65 8.67
CA VAL A 82 -29.49 12.09 8.38
C VAL A 82 -28.57 12.31 9.60
N PRO A 83 -27.95 11.25 10.16
CA PRO A 83 -27.04 11.40 11.29
C PRO A 83 -25.85 12.30 10.94
N LEU A 84 -25.46 13.18 11.88
CA LEU A 84 -24.37 14.14 11.70
C LEU A 84 -23.08 13.48 11.17
N TYR A 85 -22.65 12.40 11.80
CA TYR A 85 -21.40 11.75 11.45
C TYR A 85 -21.44 11.00 10.11
N PHE A 86 -22.61 10.49 9.72
CA PHE A 86 -22.83 9.91 8.40
C PHE A 86 -22.72 10.99 7.31
N ARG A 87 -23.42 12.11 7.51
CA ARG A 87 -23.35 13.24 6.60
C ARG A 87 -21.94 13.79 6.46
N ARG A 88 -21.21 14.00 7.57
CA ARG A 88 -19.82 14.48 7.56
C ARG A 88 -18.88 13.53 6.84
N ALA A 89 -19.08 12.23 6.95
CA ALA A 89 -18.30 11.26 6.20
C ALA A 89 -18.54 11.39 4.69
N ALA A 90 -19.80 11.55 4.27
CA ALA A 90 -20.14 11.76 2.85
C ALA A 90 -19.60 13.10 2.32
N ILE A 91 -19.66 14.20 3.11
CA ILE A 91 -19.06 15.50 2.75
C ILE A 91 -17.55 15.36 2.52
N ASN A 92 -16.82 14.70 3.43
CA ASN A 92 -15.39 14.53 3.29
C ASN A 92 -15.03 13.68 2.06
N SER A 93 -15.82 12.65 1.74
CA SER A 93 -15.66 11.90 0.49
C SER A 93 -15.92 12.79 -0.74
N ALA A 94 -16.95 13.62 -0.69
CA ALA A 94 -17.27 14.57 -1.75
C ALA A 94 -16.12 15.58 -1.99
N ILE A 95 -15.58 16.15 -0.92
CA ILE A 95 -14.43 17.07 -0.97
C ILE A 95 -13.21 16.38 -1.62
N ALA A 96 -12.90 15.14 -1.22
CA ALA A 96 -11.77 14.39 -1.76
C ALA A 96 -11.93 14.12 -3.27
N VAL A 97 -13.12 13.69 -3.71
CA VAL A 97 -13.43 13.43 -5.12
C VAL A 97 -13.40 14.73 -5.93
N ALA A 98 -14.01 15.80 -5.43
CA ALA A 98 -14.03 17.10 -6.09
C ALA A 98 -12.63 17.71 -6.21
N SER A 99 -11.82 17.65 -5.15
CA SER A 99 -10.42 18.12 -5.19
C SER A 99 -9.59 17.31 -6.19
N SER A 100 -9.78 15.99 -6.25
CA SER A 100 -9.15 15.12 -7.25
C SER A 100 -9.59 15.49 -8.67
N TYR A 101 -10.88 15.76 -8.88
CA TYR A 101 -11.41 16.23 -10.18
C TYR A 101 -10.75 17.54 -10.60
N LEU A 102 -10.71 18.54 -9.71
CA LEU A 102 -10.13 19.85 -10.00
C LEU A 102 -8.60 19.81 -10.22
N SER A 103 -7.89 18.80 -9.69
CA SER A 103 -6.44 18.66 -9.87
C SER A 103 -6.01 18.06 -11.21
N ARG A 104 -6.94 17.53 -12.02
CA ARG A 104 -6.62 16.94 -13.32
C ARG A 104 -6.39 18.02 -14.36
N GLU A 105 -5.27 17.94 -15.09
CA GLU A 105 -4.91 18.90 -16.16
C GLU A 105 -5.60 18.62 -17.50
N LYS A 106 -6.01 17.35 -17.75
CA LYS A 106 -6.66 16.92 -19.00
C LYS A 106 -8.17 17.04 -18.90
N GLN A 107 -8.83 16.99 -20.08
CA GLN A 107 -10.29 17.10 -20.25
C GLN A 107 -11.09 16.40 -19.15
N LYS A 108 -11.93 17.17 -18.46
CA LYS A 108 -12.61 16.76 -17.22
C LYS A 108 -14.07 16.45 -17.55
N ILE A 109 -14.46 15.20 -17.30
CA ILE A 109 -15.87 14.82 -17.28
C ILE A 109 -16.31 14.78 -15.82
N ARG A 110 -17.35 15.55 -15.47
CA ARG A 110 -17.94 15.48 -14.11
C ARG A 110 -18.47 14.08 -13.86
N SER A 111 -18.21 13.55 -12.67
CA SER A 111 -18.81 12.29 -12.24
C SER A 111 -20.30 12.48 -12.02
N THR A 112 -21.11 11.58 -12.56
CA THR A 112 -22.58 11.60 -12.44
C THR A 112 -23.12 10.46 -11.58
N SER A 113 -22.27 9.54 -11.19
CA SER A 113 -22.61 8.42 -10.29
C SER A 113 -21.44 8.06 -9.41
N PHE A 114 -21.71 7.64 -8.19
CA PHE A 114 -20.74 7.29 -7.19
C PHE A 114 -21.04 5.91 -6.61
N THR A 115 -19.97 5.14 -6.35
CA THR A 115 -20.04 3.82 -5.70
C THR A 115 -19.02 3.74 -4.56
N GLU A 116 -18.89 4.86 -3.83
CA GLU A 116 -17.92 4.96 -2.75
C GLU A 116 -18.29 4.07 -1.54
N SER A 117 -17.28 3.62 -0.83
CA SER A 117 -17.46 2.88 0.41
C SER A 117 -17.97 3.79 1.52
N VAL A 118 -18.86 3.25 2.37
CA VAL A 118 -19.45 4.02 3.48
C VAL A 118 -18.47 4.10 4.63
N THR A 119 -17.88 5.26 4.86
CA THR A 119 -17.04 5.51 6.03
C THR A 119 -17.89 5.77 7.27
N CYS A 120 -17.69 4.97 8.31
CA CYS A 120 -18.39 5.07 9.57
C CYS A 120 -17.57 5.87 10.59
N TYR A 121 -17.88 7.15 10.81
CA TYR A 121 -17.23 7.92 11.87
C TYR A 121 -17.74 7.53 13.25
N LYS A 122 -17.02 7.96 14.31
CA LYS A 122 -17.44 7.79 15.71
C LYS A 122 -18.89 8.27 15.89
N GLY A 123 -19.74 7.42 16.47
CA GLY A 123 -21.19 7.65 16.52
C GLY A 123 -22.01 6.93 15.43
N MET A 124 -21.32 6.29 14.45
CA MET A 124 -21.95 5.36 13.50
C MET A 124 -21.56 3.90 13.80
N TYR A 125 -20.66 3.66 14.74
CA TYR A 125 -20.31 2.32 15.24
C TYR A 125 -20.04 2.34 16.73
N ARG A 126 -20.16 1.16 17.38
CA ARG A 126 -19.87 0.91 18.79
C ARG A 126 -19.64 -0.58 19.03
N ASP A 127 -19.29 -0.95 20.25
CA ASP A 127 -19.20 -2.34 20.74
C ASP A 127 -18.36 -3.24 19.81
N PHE A 128 -17.13 -2.81 19.46
CA PHE A 128 -16.24 -3.61 18.65
C PHE A 128 -15.51 -4.66 19.52
N GLU A 129 -15.68 -5.93 19.21
CA GLU A 129 -15.14 -7.08 19.96
C GLU A 129 -14.21 -7.98 19.10
N GLY A 130 -13.61 -7.43 18.04
CA GLY A 130 -12.73 -8.17 17.13
C GLY A 130 -13.48 -9.01 16.09
N ASN A 131 -14.45 -9.81 16.49
CA ASN A 131 -15.28 -10.65 15.59
C ASN A 131 -16.73 -10.14 15.45
N ALA A 132 -17.08 -9.06 16.10
CA ALA A 132 -18.38 -8.41 16.01
C ALA A 132 -18.28 -6.90 16.20
N ILE A 133 -19.22 -6.16 15.61
CA ILE A 133 -19.35 -4.72 15.74
C ILE A 133 -20.82 -4.33 15.64
N THR A 134 -21.23 -3.29 16.35
CA THR A 134 -22.56 -2.69 16.20
C THR A 134 -22.45 -1.47 15.29
N LEU A 135 -23.10 -1.52 14.12
CA LEU A 135 -23.15 -0.41 13.15
C LEU A 135 -24.52 0.25 13.11
N LYS A 136 -24.54 1.55 12.92
CA LYS A 136 -25.78 2.31 12.66
C LYS A 136 -26.04 2.29 11.16
N ILE A 137 -27.11 1.59 10.73
CA ILE A 137 -27.40 1.27 9.33
C ILE A 137 -28.77 1.83 8.96
N TRP A 138 -28.91 2.29 7.72
CA TRP A 138 -30.15 2.75 7.13
C TRP A 138 -30.93 1.58 6.51
N THR A 139 -32.18 1.39 6.94
CA THR A 139 -33.05 0.31 6.44
C THR A 139 -33.81 0.69 5.15
N GLY A 140 -33.77 1.96 4.77
CA GLY A 140 -34.62 2.55 3.75
C GLY A 140 -35.71 3.46 4.35
N GLU A 141 -36.07 3.26 5.63
CA GLU A 141 -37.12 4.00 6.35
C GLU A 141 -36.56 4.64 7.64
N LYS A 142 -35.71 3.92 8.37
CA LYS A 142 -35.21 4.35 9.67
C LYS A 142 -33.78 3.90 9.91
N TRP A 143 -33.10 4.61 10.81
CA TRP A 143 -31.75 4.25 11.28
C TRP A 143 -31.83 3.27 12.44
N LEU A 144 -31.15 2.11 12.31
CA LEU A 144 -31.08 1.08 13.35
C LEU A 144 -29.65 0.78 13.73
N TRP A 145 -29.44 0.49 15.01
CA TRP A 145 -28.22 -0.14 15.49
C TRP A 145 -28.31 -1.65 15.25
N ASN A 146 -27.43 -2.19 14.44
CA ASN A 146 -27.40 -3.62 14.10
C ASN A 146 -26.05 -4.22 14.50
N ARG A 147 -26.10 -5.27 15.33
CA ARG A 147 -24.90 -6.04 15.69
C ARG A 147 -24.58 -7.00 14.54
N ILE A 148 -23.39 -6.89 14.02
CA ILE A 148 -22.90 -7.61 12.85
C ILE A 148 -21.74 -8.51 13.27
N LYS A 149 -21.78 -9.78 12.88
CA LYS A 149 -20.66 -10.69 13.02
C LYS A 149 -19.64 -10.47 11.89
N LEU A 150 -18.36 -10.59 12.24
CA LEU A 150 -17.24 -10.39 11.33
C LEU A 150 -16.42 -11.68 11.24
N ARG A 151 -15.94 -12.01 10.04
CA ARG A 151 -15.02 -13.13 9.79
C ARG A 151 -13.86 -12.68 8.93
N GLY A 152 -12.64 -12.96 9.36
CA GLY A 152 -11.45 -12.59 8.58
C GLY A 152 -10.19 -12.54 9.42
N ASN A 153 -9.38 -11.53 9.18
CA ASN A 153 -8.08 -11.36 9.81
C ASN A 153 -8.19 -11.16 11.32
N THR A 154 -7.27 -11.74 12.05
CA THR A 154 -7.09 -11.48 13.49
C THR A 154 -6.74 -9.99 13.70
N ILE A 155 -7.42 -9.38 14.66
CA ILE A 155 -7.11 -8.04 15.12
C ILE A 155 -5.96 -8.13 16.15
N PRO A 156 -4.89 -7.33 16.00
CA PRO A 156 -3.82 -7.29 17.00
C PRO A 156 -4.35 -6.79 18.35
N GLU A 157 -3.78 -7.28 19.44
CA GLU A 157 -4.11 -6.81 20.79
C GLU A 157 -3.66 -5.35 21.00
N GLU A 158 -2.47 -5.01 20.47
CA GLU A 158 -1.93 -3.65 20.54
C GLU A 158 -2.44 -2.78 19.40
N GLY A 159 -2.78 -1.54 19.71
CA GLY A 159 -3.18 -0.52 18.74
C GLY A 159 -4.59 0.00 18.95
N GLN A 160 -5.05 0.80 18.00
CA GLN A 160 -6.33 1.49 18.07
C GLN A 160 -7.09 1.37 16.76
N MET A 161 -8.37 1.02 16.86
CA MET A 161 -9.31 1.09 15.74
C MET A 161 -9.56 2.54 15.32
N MET A 162 -9.45 2.80 14.03
CA MET A 162 -9.90 4.04 13.41
C MET A 162 -11.27 3.84 12.74
N SER A 163 -11.79 4.89 12.11
CA SER A 163 -13.11 4.85 11.46
C SER A 163 -13.17 3.75 10.39
N PRO A 164 -14.00 2.71 10.57
CA PRO A 164 -14.12 1.63 9.60
C PRO A 164 -14.95 2.07 8.39
N SER A 165 -14.84 1.31 7.29
CA SER A 165 -15.64 1.54 6.09
C SER A 165 -16.33 0.26 5.63
N ILE A 166 -17.62 0.35 5.30
CA ILE A 166 -18.37 -0.72 4.65
C ILE A 166 -18.05 -0.70 3.16
N VAL A 167 -17.56 -1.81 2.63
CA VAL A 167 -17.19 -1.97 1.23
C VAL A 167 -18.02 -3.07 0.62
N LEU A 168 -18.87 -2.74 -0.34
CA LEU A 168 -19.71 -3.71 -1.03
C LEU A 168 -18.98 -4.21 -2.28
N LYS A 169 -18.71 -5.53 -2.32
CA LYS A 169 -18.03 -6.20 -3.42
C LYS A 169 -18.95 -7.23 -4.07
N LYS A 170 -18.63 -7.63 -5.29
CA LYS A 170 -19.31 -8.74 -5.97
C LYS A 170 -19.24 -10.06 -5.19
N THR A 171 -18.19 -10.24 -4.38
CA THR A 171 -17.97 -11.42 -3.53
C THR A 171 -18.68 -11.36 -2.18
N GLY A 172 -19.30 -10.22 -1.85
CA GLY A 172 -19.98 -9.96 -0.60
C GLY A 172 -19.49 -8.70 0.12
N PRO A 173 -20.22 -8.27 1.16
CA PRO A 173 -19.86 -7.08 1.94
C PRO A 173 -18.66 -7.34 2.85
N GLU A 174 -17.75 -6.38 2.90
CA GLU A 174 -16.59 -6.36 3.78
C GLU A 174 -16.62 -5.13 4.69
N LEU A 175 -16.08 -5.26 5.89
CA LEU A 175 -15.72 -4.15 6.76
C LEU A 175 -14.20 -3.97 6.68
N HIS A 176 -13.76 -2.80 6.22
CA HIS A 176 -12.38 -2.40 6.21
C HIS A 176 -12.11 -1.58 7.47
N ILE A 177 -11.28 -2.10 8.35
CA ILE A 177 -10.96 -1.51 9.65
C ILE A 177 -9.52 -1.00 9.60
N PRO A 178 -9.29 0.33 9.49
CA PRO A 178 -7.96 0.89 9.66
C PRO A 178 -7.53 0.73 11.12
N TRP A 179 -6.38 0.09 11.32
CA TRP A 179 -5.81 -0.22 12.63
C TRP A 179 -4.52 0.56 12.82
N LYS A 180 -4.50 1.46 13.80
CA LYS A 180 -3.36 2.29 14.13
C LYS A 180 -2.51 1.58 15.18
N THR A 181 -1.25 1.30 14.85
CA THR A 181 -0.26 0.69 15.75
C THR A 181 0.90 1.66 15.95
N PHE A 182 1.41 1.79 17.17
CA PHE A 182 2.56 2.64 17.45
C PHE A 182 3.85 1.96 16.98
N VAL A 183 4.73 2.75 16.37
CA VAL A 183 6.05 2.32 15.92
C VAL A 183 7.04 2.56 17.06
N LYS A 184 7.76 1.52 17.48
CA LYS A 184 8.66 1.56 18.63
C LYS A 184 9.86 2.47 18.43
N ASP A 185 10.35 2.57 17.19
CA ASP A 185 11.52 3.37 16.82
C ASP A 185 11.26 4.15 15.54
N GLY A 186 11.03 5.45 15.68
CA GLY A 186 10.76 6.38 14.58
C GLY A 186 11.97 7.19 14.14
N ARG A 187 13.19 6.84 14.57
CA ARG A 187 14.43 7.54 14.17
C ARG A 187 14.62 7.48 12.65
N THR A 188 15.12 8.56 12.10
CA THR A 188 15.44 8.69 10.68
C THR A 188 16.64 7.82 10.27
N ALA A 189 16.83 7.60 8.97
CA ALA A 189 18.00 6.90 8.45
C ALA A 189 19.33 7.58 8.87
N LYS A 190 19.37 8.91 8.89
CA LYS A 190 20.55 9.68 9.30
C LYS A 190 20.91 9.44 10.77
N GLU A 191 19.93 9.45 11.66
CA GLU A 191 20.15 9.20 13.09
C GLU A 191 20.63 7.77 13.35
N ARG A 192 20.12 6.78 12.60
CA ARG A 192 20.52 5.39 12.71
C ARG A 192 21.95 5.15 12.20
N MET A 193 22.32 5.78 11.07
CA MET A 193 23.68 5.73 10.56
C MET A 193 24.67 6.39 11.51
N ALA A 194 24.32 7.54 12.08
CA ALA A 194 25.15 8.21 13.10
C ALA A 194 25.31 7.36 14.37
N ALA A 195 24.35 6.50 14.69
CA ALA A 195 24.41 5.55 15.80
C ALA A 195 25.19 4.26 15.46
N GLY A 196 25.74 4.11 14.28
CA GLY A 196 26.49 2.91 13.86
C GLY A 196 25.62 1.66 13.72
N GLU A 197 24.32 1.82 13.46
CA GLU A 197 23.41 0.68 13.33
C GLU A 197 23.65 -0.11 12.03
N LYS A 198 23.46 -1.44 12.12
CA LYS A 198 23.58 -2.35 10.97
C LYS A 198 22.49 -2.09 9.93
N ILE A 199 22.85 -2.32 8.67
CA ILE A 199 21.92 -2.23 7.53
C ILE A 199 21.76 -3.59 6.85
N CYS A 200 20.60 -3.83 6.25
CA CYS A 200 20.32 -4.97 5.39
C CYS A 200 20.09 -4.46 3.95
N ALA A 201 21.07 -4.63 3.08
CA ALA A 201 20.92 -4.30 1.67
C ALA A 201 20.26 -5.46 0.93
N VAL A 202 19.25 -5.15 0.11
CA VAL A 202 18.41 -6.15 -0.56
C VAL A 202 18.38 -5.85 -2.05
N THR A 203 18.77 -6.82 -2.87
CA THR A 203 18.62 -6.77 -4.32
C THR A 203 17.64 -7.83 -4.81
N PHE A 204 17.09 -7.61 -6.01
CA PHE A 204 16.12 -8.49 -6.62
C PHE A 204 16.72 -9.21 -7.81
N THR A 205 16.30 -10.45 -8.03
CA THR A 205 16.74 -11.26 -9.16
C THR A 205 15.55 -11.87 -9.91
N ASN A 206 15.80 -12.37 -11.10
CA ASN A 206 14.86 -13.17 -11.88
C ASN A 206 15.14 -14.68 -11.78
N GLN A 207 15.97 -15.09 -10.81
CA GLN A 207 16.35 -16.48 -10.56
C GLN A 207 15.46 -17.11 -9.48
N ASP A 208 15.80 -18.32 -9.04
CA ASP A 208 15.09 -18.97 -7.93
C ASP A 208 15.19 -18.17 -6.63
N ALA A 209 16.37 -17.62 -6.34
CA ALA A 209 16.54 -16.66 -5.24
C ALA A 209 16.02 -15.28 -5.67
N LEU A 210 14.74 -15.01 -5.43
CA LEU A 210 14.08 -13.75 -5.83
C LEU A 210 14.64 -12.52 -5.16
N THR A 211 15.14 -12.65 -3.93
CA THR A 211 15.84 -11.56 -3.23
C THR A 211 17.12 -12.07 -2.60
N VAL A 212 18.14 -11.22 -2.60
CA VAL A 212 19.42 -11.46 -1.94
C VAL A 212 19.64 -10.37 -0.92
N CYS A 213 19.73 -10.77 0.36
CA CYS A 213 19.94 -9.88 1.49
C CYS A 213 21.40 -9.97 1.93
N CYS A 214 22.04 -8.82 2.13
CA CYS A 214 23.40 -8.70 2.67
C CYS A 214 23.36 -7.76 3.87
N VAL A 215 23.73 -8.26 5.05
CA VAL A 215 23.84 -7.45 6.27
C VAL A 215 25.25 -6.92 6.40
N LEU A 216 25.34 -5.60 6.61
CA LEU A 216 26.61 -4.90 6.81
C LEU A 216 26.58 -4.18 8.16
N ASN A 217 27.77 -4.11 8.79
CA ASN A 217 28.00 -3.21 9.92
C ASN A 217 28.25 -1.77 9.44
N SER A 218 28.47 -0.85 10.40
CA SER A 218 28.78 0.56 10.13
C SER A 218 30.00 0.80 9.25
N ASP A 219 30.98 -0.10 9.28
CA ASP A 219 32.23 0.02 8.54
C ASP A 219 32.12 -0.57 7.12
N GLY A 220 30.97 -1.11 6.76
CA GLY A 220 30.70 -1.73 5.47
C GLY A 220 31.16 -3.19 5.36
N ALA A 221 31.64 -3.79 6.44
CA ALA A 221 31.97 -5.20 6.45
C ALA A 221 30.72 -6.07 6.37
N LYS A 222 30.75 -7.04 5.48
CA LYS A 222 29.68 -8.02 5.29
C LYS A 222 29.67 -9.01 6.46
N GLU A 223 28.58 -9.10 7.19
CA GLU A 223 28.42 -10.03 8.31
C GLU A 223 27.62 -11.28 7.93
N ASN A 224 26.45 -11.10 7.36
CA ASN A 224 25.53 -12.20 7.06
C ASN A 224 24.84 -12.05 5.71
N VAL A 225 24.41 -13.17 5.15
CA VAL A 225 23.77 -13.24 3.83
C VAL A 225 22.54 -14.15 3.88
N PHE A 226 21.50 -13.80 3.11
CA PHE A 226 20.31 -14.62 2.98
C PHE A 226 19.77 -14.56 1.56
N PHE A 227 19.55 -15.74 0.97
CA PHE A 227 18.92 -15.91 -0.35
C PHE A 227 17.48 -16.37 -0.16
N VAL A 228 16.53 -15.48 -0.42
CA VAL A 228 15.11 -15.81 -0.31
C VAL A 228 14.64 -16.46 -1.60
N ARG A 229 14.45 -17.78 -1.55
CA ARG A 229 14.08 -18.60 -2.70
C ARG A 229 12.57 -18.64 -2.94
N GLY A 230 12.15 -19.26 -4.04
CA GLY A 230 10.76 -19.47 -4.45
C GLY A 230 10.44 -18.97 -5.85
N GLY A 231 11.42 -18.43 -6.59
CA GLY A 231 11.23 -17.92 -7.94
C GLY A 231 10.91 -19.00 -8.95
N ALA A 232 11.55 -20.15 -8.86
CA ALA A 232 11.29 -21.29 -9.74
C ALA A 232 9.87 -21.83 -9.54
N GLU A 233 9.43 -22.00 -8.30
CA GLU A 233 8.07 -22.45 -7.98
C GLU A 233 7.02 -21.43 -8.43
N TYR A 234 7.22 -20.15 -8.16
CA TYR A 234 6.35 -19.08 -8.64
C TYR A 234 6.20 -19.10 -10.16
N ALA A 235 7.30 -19.15 -10.89
CA ALA A 235 7.31 -19.18 -12.34
C ALA A 235 6.62 -20.45 -12.89
N HIS A 236 6.82 -21.59 -12.24
CA HIS A 236 6.15 -22.85 -12.61
C HIS A 236 4.63 -22.75 -12.42
N ARG A 237 4.17 -22.28 -11.27
CA ARG A 237 2.72 -22.10 -10.99
C ARG A 237 2.08 -21.09 -11.93
N CYS A 238 2.76 -19.99 -12.25
CA CYS A 238 2.27 -19.02 -13.22
C CYS A 238 2.12 -19.65 -14.60
N ARG A 239 3.13 -20.41 -15.08
CA ARG A 239 3.06 -21.14 -16.36
C ARG A 239 1.87 -22.09 -16.43
N GLN A 240 1.65 -22.90 -15.40
CA GLN A 240 0.49 -23.80 -15.36
C GLN A 240 -0.86 -23.08 -15.53
N VAL A 241 -0.99 -21.87 -15.00
CA VAL A 241 -2.22 -21.08 -15.14
C VAL A 241 -2.29 -20.41 -16.52
N THR A 242 -1.19 -19.86 -17.04
CA THR A 242 -1.15 -19.25 -18.38
C THR A 242 -1.40 -20.28 -19.48
N ASP A 243 -0.91 -21.50 -19.32
CA ASP A 243 -1.18 -22.59 -20.30
C ASP A 243 -2.68 -22.96 -20.33
N LYS A 244 -3.36 -22.92 -19.17
CA LYS A 244 -4.82 -23.09 -19.13
C LYS A 244 -5.57 -21.96 -19.83
N ILE A 245 -5.10 -20.71 -19.71
CA ILE A 245 -5.65 -19.56 -20.43
C ILE A 245 -5.51 -19.79 -21.93
N LYS A 246 -4.29 -20.10 -22.41
CA LYS A 246 -4.02 -20.38 -23.84
C LYS A 246 -4.90 -21.51 -24.39
N LYS A 247 -5.04 -22.60 -23.66
CA LYS A 247 -5.91 -23.72 -24.05
C LYS A 247 -7.39 -23.31 -24.13
N SER A 248 -7.88 -22.53 -23.18
CA SER A 248 -9.25 -22.00 -23.18
C SER A 248 -9.50 -21.04 -24.36
N GLU A 249 -8.52 -20.21 -24.70
CA GLU A 249 -8.59 -19.30 -25.85
C GLU A 249 -8.60 -20.08 -27.18
N ALA A 250 -7.75 -21.10 -27.31
CA ALA A 250 -7.67 -21.94 -28.52
C ALA A 250 -8.94 -22.79 -28.73
N SER A 251 -9.64 -23.19 -27.66
CA SER A 251 -10.89 -23.96 -27.75
C SER A 251 -12.16 -23.12 -27.95
N GLY A 252 -12.04 -21.79 -28.06
CA GLY A 252 -13.20 -20.87 -28.15
C GLY A 252 -14.09 -20.87 -26.89
N SER A 253 -13.68 -21.59 -25.84
CA SER A 253 -14.44 -21.81 -24.60
C SER A 253 -14.21 -20.68 -23.58
N SER A 254 -14.31 -19.43 -24.02
CA SER A 254 -14.06 -18.25 -23.14
C SER A 254 -15.26 -17.91 -22.24
N GLY A 255 -16.00 -18.87 -21.74
CA GLY A 255 -17.05 -18.73 -20.74
C GLY A 255 -17.96 -17.50 -20.84
N SER A 256 -19.18 -17.55 -20.36
CA SER A 256 -20.20 -16.49 -20.38
C SER A 256 -19.89 -15.27 -19.49
N SER A 257 -18.67 -15.11 -18.98
CA SER A 257 -18.31 -13.94 -18.15
C SER A 257 -17.90 -12.76 -19.01
N ALA A 258 -18.24 -11.52 -18.59
CA ALA A 258 -17.89 -10.27 -19.25
C ALA A 258 -16.38 -10.08 -19.50
N ILE A 259 -15.53 -10.81 -18.75
CA ILE A 259 -14.07 -10.85 -18.94
C ILE A 259 -13.66 -12.31 -19.13
N PRO A 260 -13.20 -12.70 -20.34
CA PRO A 260 -12.72 -14.04 -20.61
C PRO A 260 -11.63 -14.47 -19.63
N ASN A 261 -11.67 -15.73 -19.20
CA ASN A 261 -10.66 -16.31 -18.31
C ASN A 261 -10.47 -15.58 -16.95
N SER A 262 -11.46 -14.78 -16.50
CA SER A 262 -11.39 -13.97 -15.25
C SER A 262 -10.95 -14.78 -14.03
N ARG A 263 -11.36 -16.05 -13.91
CA ARG A 263 -10.96 -16.97 -12.82
C ARG A 263 -9.46 -17.26 -12.83
N TYR A 264 -8.87 -17.42 -14.00
CA TYR A 264 -7.43 -17.70 -14.14
C TYR A 264 -6.60 -16.44 -13.87
N TRP A 265 -7.05 -15.28 -14.36
CA TRP A 265 -6.42 -13.99 -14.05
C TRP A 265 -6.46 -13.69 -12.56
N MET A 266 -7.57 -13.97 -11.89
CA MET A 266 -7.66 -13.85 -10.43
C MET A 266 -6.68 -14.78 -9.71
N LYS A 267 -6.51 -16.02 -10.20
CA LYS A 267 -5.54 -16.97 -9.64
C LYS A 267 -4.10 -16.46 -9.77
N LEU A 268 -3.72 -15.90 -10.92
CA LEU A 268 -2.40 -15.29 -11.11
C LEU A 268 -2.17 -14.13 -10.15
N LYS A 269 -3.17 -13.25 -10.01
CA LYS A 269 -3.13 -12.16 -9.02
C LYS A 269 -2.92 -12.67 -7.61
N ASN A 270 -3.66 -13.69 -7.19
CA ASN A 270 -3.54 -14.29 -5.86
C ASN A 270 -2.17 -14.94 -5.64
N LEU A 271 -1.60 -15.59 -6.66
CA LEU A 271 -0.22 -16.11 -6.60
C LEU A 271 0.78 -14.97 -6.39
N ASN A 272 0.70 -13.89 -7.17
CA ASN A 272 1.56 -12.73 -7.01
C ASN A 272 1.47 -12.13 -5.60
N ASP A 273 0.25 -11.96 -5.09
CA ASP A 273 0.02 -11.44 -3.73
C ASP A 273 0.60 -12.38 -2.67
N PHE A 274 0.38 -13.69 -2.77
CA PHE A 274 0.90 -14.68 -1.83
C PHE A 274 2.43 -14.66 -1.77
N TYR A 275 3.10 -14.81 -2.92
CA TYR A 275 4.57 -14.84 -2.96
C TYR A 275 5.18 -13.50 -2.53
N SER A 276 4.63 -12.37 -2.96
CA SER A 276 5.14 -11.07 -2.54
C SER A 276 4.98 -10.82 -1.03
N HIS A 277 3.88 -11.30 -0.43
CA HIS A 277 3.70 -11.24 1.02
C HIS A 277 4.65 -12.17 1.77
N SER A 278 4.83 -13.41 1.29
CA SER A 278 5.71 -14.39 1.91
C SER A 278 7.18 -13.94 1.88
N ILE A 279 7.68 -13.56 0.71
CA ILE A 279 9.07 -13.15 0.52
C ILE A 279 9.38 -11.87 1.29
N SER A 280 8.53 -10.85 1.21
CA SER A 280 8.73 -9.61 1.97
C SER A 280 8.74 -9.86 3.49
N ARG A 281 7.93 -10.80 4.01
CA ARG A 281 7.97 -11.15 5.44
C ARG A 281 9.27 -11.87 5.81
N GLN A 282 9.79 -12.74 4.95
CA GLN A 282 11.08 -13.40 5.18
C GLN A 282 12.23 -12.39 5.24
N VAL A 283 12.25 -11.40 4.34
CA VAL A 283 13.23 -10.31 4.36
C VAL A 283 13.17 -9.53 5.68
N ILE A 284 11.97 -9.12 6.11
CA ILE A 284 11.78 -8.38 7.37
C ILE A 284 12.25 -9.21 8.57
N ASN A 285 11.80 -10.45 8.67
CA ASN A 285 12.16 -11.34 9.78
C ASN A 285 13.67 -11.58 9.83
N TYR A 286 14.30 -11.77 8.68
CA TYR A 286 15.76 -11.91 8.59
C TYR A 286 16.47 -10.63 9.06
N THR A 287 16.04 -9.45 8.60
CA THR A 287 16.61 -8.16 9.00
C THR A 287 16.56 -7.96 10.52
N ILE A 288 15.40 -8.24 11.13
CA ILE A 288 15.22 -8.16 12.59
C ILE A 288 16.13 -9.15 13.32
N LYS A 289 16.16 -10.41 12.86
CA LYS A 289 16.99 -11.47 13.45
C LYS A 289 18.47 -11.12 13.46
N GLN A 290 18.95 -10.42 12.43
CA GLN A 290 20.34 -9.98 12.34
C GLN A 290 20.65 -8.67 13.11
N GLY A 291 19.65 -8.08 13.76
CA GLY A 291 19.77 -6.83 14.50
C GLY A 291 19.93 -5.58 13.61
N ALA A 292 19.73 -5.71 12.29
CA ALA A 292 19.76 -4.56 11.40
C ALA A 292 18.52 -3.68 11.61
N LYS A 293 18.71 -2.36 11.54
CA LYS A 293 17.67 -1.35 11.80
C LYS A 293 17.23 -0.61 10.55
N MET A 294 17.90 -0.82 9.45
CA MET A 294 17.60 -0.23 8.16
C MET A 294 17.60 -1.28 7.07
N ILE A 295 16.75 -1.08 6.07
CA ILE A 295 16.74 -1.86 4.84
C ILE A 295 17.09 -0.93 3.67
N VAL A 296 18.05 -1.32 2.86
CA VAL A 296 18.44 -0.57 1.67
C VAL A 296 17.90 -1.29 0.44
N LEU A 297 17.07 -0.61 -0.35
CA LEU A 297 16.47 -1.13 -1.58
C LEU A 297 17.01 -0.39 -2.81
N PRO A 298 17.10 -1.05 -3.96
CA PRO A 298 17.40 -0.38 -5.21
C PRO A 298 16.18 0.44 -5.68
N GLU A 299 16.42 1.68 -6.07
CA GLU A 299 15.44 2.51 -6.78
C GLU A 299 15.52 2.19 -8.28
N TYR A 300 14.36 1.90 -8.88
CA TYR A 300 14.25 1.71 -10.32
C TYR A 300 13.65 2.95 -10.95
N GLU A 301 14.30 3.51 -11.97
CA GLU A 301 13.73 4.58 -12.77
C GLU A 301 12.39 4.12 -13.37
N LYS A 302 11.39 5.00 -13.34
CA LYS A 302 10.03 4.68 -13.80
C LYS A 302 10.01 4.18 -15.26
N GLU A 303 10.87 4.76 -16.09
CA GLU A 303 10.97 4.42 -17.51
C GLU A 303 11.61 3.05 -17.72
N TYR A 304 12.68 2.72 -16.98
CA TYR A 304 13.31 1.41 -16.99
C TYR A 304 12.33 0.31 -16.53
N SER A 305 11.60 0.57 -15.45
CA SER A 305 10.56 -0.34 -14.98
C SER A 305 9.48 -0.56 -16.05
N ARG A 306 9.04 0.48 -16.75
CA ARG A 306 8.05 0.39 -17.82
C ARG A 306 8.55 -0.46 -19.00
N ILE A 307 9.78 -0.25 -19.45
CA ILE A 307 10.39 -1.01 -20.56
C ILE A 307 10.56 -2.48 -20.19
N LEU A 308 11.07 -2.78 -18.99
CA LEU A 308 11.16 -4.15 -18.51
C LEU A 308 9.80 -4.82 -18.40
N MET A 309 8.81 -4.10 -17.92
CA MET A 309 7.43 -4.58 -17.77
C MET A 309 6.82 -4.93 -19.12
N SER A 310 7.01 -4.11 -20.15
CA SER A 310 6.49 -4.37 -21.50
C SER A 310 7.11 -5.61 -22.14
N LYS A 311 8.40 -5.89 -21.87
CA LYS A 311 9.13 -7.03 -22.45
C LYS A 311 8.92 -8.35 -21.70
N ALA A 312 8.73 -8.28 -20.39
CA ALA A 312 8.73 -9.46 -19.52
C ALA A 312 7.37 -10.12 -19.30
N GLY A 313 6.28 -9.49 -19.75
CA GLY A 313 4.90 -9.94 -19.49
C GLY A 313 4.45 -9.73 -18.04
N ASN A 314 3.13 -9.65 -17.83
CA ASN A 314 2.51 -9.21 -16.58
C ASN A 314 2.75 -10.11 -15.35
N PHE A 315 3.28 -11.32 -15.51
CA PHE A 315 3.47 -12.31 -14.43
C PHE A 315 4.89 -12.88 -14.42
N SER A 316 5.86 -12.06 -14.79
CA SER A 316 7.27 -12.44 -14.65
C SER A 316 7.77 -12.22 -13.22
N PRO A 317 8.85 -12.85 -12.78
CA PRO A 317 9.52 -12.57 -11.51
C PRO A 317 9.92 -11.10 -11.33
N ILE A 318 10.10 -10.35 -12.43
CA ILE A 318 10.40 -8.91 -12.41
C ILE A 318 9.23 -8.11 -11.84
N HIS A 319 7.99 -8.44 -12.21
CA HIS A 319 6.80 -7.83 -11.63
C HIS A 319 6.63 -8.17 -10.15
N LEU A 320 6.96 -9.42 -9.79
CA LEU A 320 6.92 -9.85 -8.41
C LEU A 320 7.90 -9.04 -7.56
N SER A 321 9.09 -8.68 -8.07
CA SER A 321 10.07 -7.86 -7.36
C SER A 321 9.53 -6.48 -6.96
N THR A 322 8.77 -5.84 -7.84
CA THR A 322 8.11 -4.56 -7.54
C THR A 322 7.09 -4.72 -6.41
N ALA A 323 6.25 -5.76 -6.47
CA ALA A 323 5.28 -6.05 -5.41
C ALA A 323 5.95 -6.39 -4.07
N ILE A 324 7.07 -7.13 -4.08
CA ILE A 324 7.85 -7.43 -2.89
C ILE A 324 8.41 -6.14 -2.27
N ARG A 325 8.99 -5.26 -3.09
CA ARG A 325 9.58 -3.98 -2.66
C ARG A 325 8.55 -3.11 -1.94
N GLU A 326 7.38 -2.91 -2.54
CA GLU A 326 6.31 -2.13 -1.92
C GLU A 326 5.82 -2.75 -0.60
N LYS A 327 5.77 -4.10 -0.53
CA LYS A 327 5.40 -4.78 0.70
C LYS A 327 6.49 -4.69 1.78
N ILE A 328 7.77 -4.65 1.42
CA ILE A 328 8.86 -4.43 2.37
C ILE A 328 8.73 -3.05 3.02
N LYS A 329 8.46 -1.99 2.25
CA LYS A 329 8.37 -0.61 2.77
C LYS A 329 7.39 -0.49 3.94
N TYR A 330 6.14 -0.87 3.75
CA TYR A 330 5.16 -0.72 4.84
C TYR A 330 5.37 -1.69 5.99
N LYS A 331 5.82 -2.93 5.72
CA LYS A 331 6.11 -3.91 6.78
C LYS A 331 7.32 -3.51 7.62
N ALA A 332 8.36 -2.95 6.98
CA ALA A 332 9.53 -2.42 7.67
C ALA A 332 9.12 -1.35 8.68
N TRP A 333 8.31 -0.38 8.24
CA TRP A 333 7.81 0.68 9.12
C TRP A 333 6.99 0.14 10.30
N GLN A 334 6.17 -0.89 10.10
CA GLN A 334 5.43 -1.55 11.18
C GLN A 334 6.33 -2.10 12.27
N GLU A 335 7.49 -2.61 11.90
CA GLU A 335 8.48 -3.20 12.81
C GLU A 335 9.51 -2.17 13.32
N GLY A 336 9.34 -0.89 13.01
CA GLY A 336 10.26 0.17 13.37
C GLY A 336 11.58 0.14 12.60
N LEU A 337 11.59 -0.44 11.40
CA LEU A 337 12.73 -0.39 10.47
C LEU A 337 12.57 0.76 9.49
N VAL A 338 13.66 1.41 9.11
CA VAL A 338 13.66 2.44 8.07
C VAL A 338 14.09 1.84 6.73
N VAL A 339 13.40 2.23 5.65
CA VAL A 339 13.77 1.85 4.29
C VAL A 339 14.38 3.03 3.58
N VAL A 340 15.55 2.81 2.99
CA VAL A 340 16.27 3.76 2.13
C VAL A 340 16.28 3.21 0.72
N GLU A 341 15.87 4.01 -0.27
CA GLU A 341 15.94 3.64 -1.68
C GLU A 341 17.10 4.40 -2.35
N LEU A 342 17.93 3.69 -3.09
CA LEU A 342 19.12 4.25 -3.76
C LEU A 342 19.17 3.82 -5.22
N GLN A 343 19.61 4.74 -6.08
CA GLN A 343 19.82 4.46 -7.49
C GLN A 343 20.85 3.36 -7.70
N GLN A 344 20.58 2.47 -8.66
CA GLN A 344 21.38 1.25 -8.93
C GLN A 344 22.67 1.48 -9.69
N HIS A 345 23.01 2.70 -10.06
CA HIS A 345 24.17 2.95 -10.90
C HIS A 345 25.42 2.26 -10.35
N ASN A 346 26.10 1.45 -11.17
CA ASN A 346 27.35 0.71 -10.92
C ASN A 346 27.36 -0.35 -9.81
N ILE A 347 26.24 -0.67 -9.14
CA ILE A 347 26.24 -1.69 -8.07
C ILE A 347 26.57 -3.11 -8.56
N SER A 348 26.37 -3.38 -9.83
CA SER A 348 26.59 -4.71 -10.44
C SER A 348 27.79 -4.81 -11.36
N SER A 349 28.50 -3.70 -11.62
CA SER A 349 29.67 -3.66 -12.52
C SER A 349 31.02 -3.66 -11.81
N THR A 350 31.02 -3.42 -10.50
CA THR A 350 32.23 -3.36 -9.68
C THR A 350 32.24 -4.42 -8.57
N CYS A 351 33.45 -4.86 -8.20
CA CYS A 351 33.66 -5.79 -7.10
C CYS A 351 33.52 -5.06 -5.75
N ALA A 352 32.63 -5.53 -4.88
CA ALA A 352 32.37 -4.91 -3.57
C ALA A 352 33.60 -5.00 -2.63
N ALA A 353 34.50 -5.97 -2.85
CA ALA A 353 35.67 -6.14 -2.02
C ALA A 353 36.85 -5.22 -2.40
N CYS A 354 36.98 -4.82 -3.69
CA CYS A 354 38.16 -4.06 -4.14
C CYS A 354 37.85 -2.94 -5.15
N GLY A 355 36.61 -2.68 -5.49
CA GLY A 355 36.19 -1.65 -6.43
C GLY A 355 36.53 -1.93 -7.91
N ALA A 356 37.35 -2.95 -8.24
CA ALA A 356 37.71 -3.25 -9.61
C ALA A 356 36.52 -3.71 -10.45
N SER A 357 36.58 -3.50 -11.77
CA SER A 357 35.56 -3.99 -12.71
C SER A 357 35.45 -5.51 -12.66
N LEU A 358 34.26 -6.03 -12.81
CA LEU A 358 33.99 -7.46 -12.76
C LEU A 358 33.39 -7.99 -14.06
N HIS A 359 33.56 -9.27 -14.28
CA HIS A 359 33.02 -10.02 -15.40
C HIS A 359 32.01 -11.04 -14.89
N LYS A 360 30.78 -10.98 -15.41
CA LYS A 360 29.71 -11.89 -15.02
C LYS A 360 29.83 -13.23 -15.76
N LYS A 361 29.76 -14.35 -15.00
CA LYS A 361 29.70 -15.72 -15.52
C LYS A 361 28.46 -16.42 -14.94
N GLY A 362 27.35 -16.39 -15.65
CA GLY A 362 26.05 -16.92 -15.14
C GLY A 362 25.57 -16.21 -13.88
N GLN A 363 25.49 -16.93 -12.75
CA GLN A 363 25.15 -16.38 -11.45
C GLN A 363 26.35 -15.87 -10.64
N ASN A 364 27.58 -16.14 -11.13
CA ASN A 364 28.81 -15.75 -10.48
C ASN A 364 29.53 -14.61 -11.20
N PHE A 365 30.54 -14.06 -10.60
CA PHE A 365 31.45 -13.08 -11.19
C PHE A 365 32.92 -13.39 -10.90
N VAL A 366 33.78 -12.83 -11.71
CA VAL A 366 35.24 -12.75 -11.47
C VAL A 366 35.64 -11.29 -11.70
N CYS A 367 36.36 -10.67 -10.78
CA CYS A 367 36.91 -9.33 -10.98
C CYS A 367 38.35 -9.35 -11.49
N LYS A 368 38.87 -8.20 -11.96
CA LYS A 368 40.23 -8.06 -12.46
C LYS A 368 41.32 -8.44 -11.43
N ASN A 369 41.00 -8.28 -10.12
CA ASN A 369 41.92 -8.62 -9.03
C ASN A 369 41.71 -10.05 -8.50
N GLY A 370 41.03 -10.92 -9.25
CA GLY A 370 40.86 -12.33 -8.91
C GLY A 370 39.74 -12.66 -7.91
N HIS A 371 39.04 -11.69 -7.32
CA HIS A 371 37.91 -12.00 -6.44
C HIS A 371 36.77 -12.62 -7.26
N GLN A 372 36.14 -13.64 -6.70
CA GLN A 372 35.01 -14.34 -7.31
C GLN A 372 33.92 -14.60 -6.28
N GLY A 373 32.68 -14.74 -6.74
CA GLY A 373 31.52 -14.99 -5.88
C GLY A 373 30.21 -14.85 -6.61
N ASN A 374 29.12 -14.85 -5.85
CA ASN A 374 27.80 -14.66 -6.42
C ASN A 374 27.57 -13.22 -6.85
N TYR A 375 27.16 -13.04 -8.11
CA TYR A 375 26.95 -11.73 -8.75
C TYR A 375 25.89 -10.88 -8.05
N TYR A 376 24.78 -11.48 -7.64
CA TYR A 376 23.69 -10.78 -6.99
C TYR A 376 24.01 -10.39 -5.55
N LEU A 377 24.80 -11.23 -4.86
CA LEU A 377 25.33 -10.90 -3.55
C LEU A 377 26.31 -9.72 -3.61
N ASN A 378 27.17 -9.69 -4.61
CA ASN A 378 28.06 -8.56 -4.84
C ASN A 378 27.27 -7.25 -5.06
N ALA A 379 26.20 -7.31 -5.85
CA ALA A 379 25.32 -6.16 -6.07
C ALA A 379 24.62 -5.69 -4.78
N SER A 380 24.16 -6.63 -3.93
CA SER A 380 23.59 -6.31 -2.60
C SER A 380 24.62 -5.63 -1.70
N TRP A 381 25.84 -6.16 -1.66
CA TRP A 381 26.93 -5.59 -0.86
C TRP A 381 27.28 -4.18 -1.33
N ASN A 382 27.46 -3.95 -2.64
CA ASN A 382 27.70 -2.63 -3.22
C ASN A 382 26.58 -1.64 -2.92
N LEU A 383 25.32 -2.09 -2.93
CA LEU A 383 24.18 -1.25 -2.58
C LEU A 383 24.26 -0.78 -1.12
N GLY A 384 24.67 -1.67 -0.22
CA GLY A 384 24.90 -1.33 1.19
C GLY A 384 26.07 -0.38 1.39
N LEU A 385 27.20 -0.62 0.74
CA LEU A 385 28.37 0.29 0.77
C LEU A 385 28.02 1.68 0.26
N LYS A 386 27.26 1.77 -0.83
CA LYS A 386 26.77 3.04 -1.37
C LYS A 386 25.89 3.79 -0.37
N CYS A 387 25.07 3.08 0.41
CA CYS A 387 24.27 3.68 1.48
C CYS A 387 25.17 4.27 2.55
N ILE A 388 26.12 3.50 3.06
CA ILE A 388 27.04 3.94 4.12
C ILE A 388 27.82 5.17 3.67
N CYS A 389 28.45 5.14 2.49
CA CYS A 389 29.19 6.28 1.93
C CYS A 389 28.31 7.53 1.72
N GLY A 390 27.04 7.35 1.39
CA GLY A 390 26.09 8.47 1.18
C GLY A 390 25.74 9.24 2.46
N PHE A 391 25.91 8.63 3.63
CA PHE A 391 25.67 9.26 4.94
C PHE A 391 26.95 9.76 5.62
N GLN A 392 28.13 9.40 5.12
CA GLN A 392 29.39 9.94 5.65
C GLN A 392 29.48 11.44 5.32
N PRO A 393 30.03 12.29 6.21
CA PRO A 393 30.33 13.68 5.91
C PRO A 393 31.21 13.74 4.66
N LYS A 394 30.81 14.51 3.67
CA LYS A 394 31.69 14.79 2.53
C LYS A 394 32.88 15.56 3.09
N GLU A 395 34.08 15.01 2.95
CA GLU A 395 35.30 15.80 3.20
C GLU A 395 35.25 17.08 2.37
N PRO A 396 35.60 18.25 2.97
CA PRO A 396 35.66 19.50 2.21
C PRO A 396 36.62 19.26 1.02
N ARG A 397 36.11 19.50 -0.19
CA ARG A 397 36.98 19.47 -1.37
C ARG A 397 38.07 20.51 -1.13
N THR A 398 39.29 20.05 -0.90
CA THR A 398 40.46 20.91 -0.99
C THR A 398 40.47 21.43 -2.43
N SER A 399 40.17 22.73 -2.60
CA SER A 399 40.35 23.42 -3.85
C SER A 399 41.86 23.49 -4.10
N ASP A 400 42.40 22.67 -4.98
CA ASP A 400 43.67 22.91 -5.65
C ASP A 400 43.50 23.98 -6.72
#